data_b5621a878179d82748b790e23182df64
#
_entry.id   b5621a878179d82748b790e23182df64
#
_cell.length_a   1.000
_cell.length_b   1.000
_cell.length_c   1.000
_cell.angle_alpha   90.00
_cell.angle_beta   90.00
_cell.angle_gamma   90.00
#
_symmetry.space_group_name_H-M   'P 1'
#
loop_
_entity.id
_entity.type
_entity.pdbx_description
1 polymer ?
#
loop_
_entity_poly.entity_id
_entity_poly.type
_entity_poly.pdbx_seq_one_letter_code
_entity_poly.pdbx_strand_id
1 'polypeptide(L)'
;TPEEAIGITKRKDFPIITGKDVMVQAECMGSLGQAFTDAPSAYRGTLEEICSLDLANDPYSRGLFIAALNAVMKHLGRADCTVHCRNEGPESCAMDVVRYISEHYGRPAIALIGYQPAMLEQLAKEYDVRAADLSPANIGRKRFGVLIEDGRIPETSQSLCRKADLVLCTGSTVCNGSIVDFLPFKDKILFYGTTLA
;
A
#
# COMPACT_ATOMS: atom_id res chain seq x y z
N THR A 1 7.88 -17.13 -2.05
CA THR A 1 8.56 -16.75 -0.79
C THR A 1 8.73 -15.24 -0.70
N PRO A 2 8.97 -14.66 0.50
CA PRO A 2 9.30 -13.24 0.63
C PRO A 2 10.50 -12.82 -0.22
N GLU A 3 11.52 -13.67 -0.30
CA GLU A 3 12.72 -13.43 -1.11
C GLU A 3 12.39 -13.35 -2.61
N GLU A 4 11.48 -14.19 -3.10
CA GLU A 4 11.02 -14.13 -4.50
C GLU A 4 10.27 -12.83 -4.80
N ALA A 5 9.53 -12.32 -3.81
CA ALA A 5 8.77 -11.09 -3.96
C ALA A 5 9.65 -9.83 -3.95
N ILE A 6 10.64 -9.77 -3.05
CA ILE A 6 11.46 -8.56 -2.83
C ILE A 6 12.82 -8.59 -3.54
N GLY A 7 13.28 -9.78 -3.99
CA GLY A 7 14.59 -9.95 -4.61
C GLY A 7 15.76 -9.76 -3.64
N ILE A 8 16.91 -9.34 -4.15
CA ILE A 8 18.13 -9.09 -3.37
C ILE A 8 18.08 -7.69 -2.76
N THR A 9 18.02 -7.60 -1.44
CA THR A 9 18.00 -6.33 -0.71
C THR A 9 18.83 -6.42 0.56
N LYS A 10 19.41 -5.28 0.97
CA LYS A 10 20.09 -5.14 2.26
C LYS A 10 19.11 -4.91 3.42
N ARG A 11 17.92 -4.45 3.12
CA ARG A 11 16.88 -4.15 4.08
C ARG A 11 16.13 -5.42 4.50
N LYS A 12 15.93 -5.60 5.81
CA LYS A 12 15.24 -6.76 6.39
C LYS A 12 13.92 -6.41 7.08
N ASP A 13 13.55 -5.13 7.07
CA ASP A 13 12.37 -4.60 7.74
C ASP A 13 11.18 -4.35 6.80
N PHE A 14 11.16 -5.01 5.64
CA PHE A 14 10.01 -4.97 4.75
C PHE A 14 8.77 -5.61 5.40
N PRO A 15 7.58 -5.00 5.24
CA PRO A 15 6.32 -5.52 5.78
C PRO A 15 6.04 -6.97 5.37
N ILE A 16 6.36 -7.36 4.13
CA ILE A 16 6.19 -8.73 3.63
C ILE A 16 7.06 -9.76 4.38
N ILE A 17 8.19 -9.34 4.97
CA ILE A 17 9.05 -10.23 5.77
C ILE A 17 8.58 -10.26 7.22
N THR A 18 8.14 -9.11 7.76
CA THR A 18 7.90 -8.91 9.18
C THR A 18 6.41 -8.83 9.54
N GLY A 19 5.55 -8.63 8.53
CA GLY A 19 4.10 -8.48 8.67
C GLY A 19 3.35 -9.80 8.48
N LYS A 20 2.01 -9.71 8.59
CA LYS A 20 1.08 -10.81 8.29
C LYS A 20 0.61 -10.77 6.84
N ASP A 21 0.80 -9.65 6.17
CA ASP A 21 0.32 -9.46 4.81
C ASP A 21 1.10 -10.34 3.85
N VAL A 22 0.38 -11.00 2.99
CA VAL A 22 0.89 -11.78 1.87
C VAL A 22 0.54 -11.11 0.57
N MET A 23 1.31 -11.41 -0.46
CA MET A 23 1.03 -10.90 -1.79
C MET A 23 0.30 -11.97 -2.59
N VAL A 24 -0.93 -11.67 -3.02
CA VAL A 24 -1.67 -12.45 -4.00
C VAL A 24 -1.29 -11.97 -5.39
N GLN A 25 -1.04 -12.90 -6.30
CA GLN A 25 -0.75 -12.61 -7.70
C GLN A 25 -1.80 -13.27 -8.60
N ALA A 26 -2.37 -12.49 -9.49
CA ALA A 26 -3.23 -12.97 -10.58
C ALA A 26 -2.49 -12.88 -11.91
N GLU A 27 -2.83 -13.79 -12.81
CA GLU A 27 -2.45 -13.74 -14.21
C GLU A 27 -3.72 -13.71 -15.07
N CYS A 28 -3.79 -12.74 -15.98
CA CYS A 28 -4.87 -12.63 -16.95
C CYS A 28 -4.27 -12.32 -18.33
N MET A 29 -4.50 -13.22 -19.29
CA MET A 29 -4.01 -13.08 -20.67
C MET A 29 -2.50 -12.75 -20.74
N GLY A 30 -1.69 -13.41 -19.90
CA GLY A 30 -0.23 -13.21 -19.82
C GLY A 30 0.21 -11.96 -19.06
N SER A 31 -0.71 -11.14 -18.57
CA SER A 31 -0.40 -9.98 -17.73
C SER A 31 -0.55 -10.31 -16.25
N LEU A 32 0.39 -9.81 -15.44
CA LEU A 32 0.41 -10.05 -13.99
C LEU A 32 -0.12 -8.83 -13.22
N GLY A 33 -0.89 -9.11 -12.18
CA GLY A 33 -1.35 -8.12 -11.21
C GLY A 33 -1.20 -8.65 -9.79
N GLN A 34 -0.79 -7.79 -8.87
CA GLN A 34 -0.56 -8.16 -7.47
C GLN A 34 -1.37 -7.30 -6.52
N ALA A 35 -1.68 -7.85 -5.35
CA ALA A 35 -2.32 -7.15 -4.25
C ALA A 35 -1.79 -7.67 -2.91
N PHE A 36 -1.49 -6.76 -1.97
CA PHE A 36 -1.19 -7.11 -0.59
C PHE A 36 -2.49 -7.29 0.20
N THR A 37 -2.58 -8.41 0.93
CA THR A 37 -3.75 -8.74 1.75
C THR A 37 -3.32 -9.58 2.95
N ASP A 38 -4.05 -9.48 4.05
CA ASP A 38 -3.96 -10.36 5.22
C ASP A 38 -4.89 -11.59 5.11
N ALA A 39 -5.74 -11.62 4.06
CA ALA A 39 -6.66 -12.70 3.75
C ALA A 39 -6.39 -13.29 2.35
N PRO A 40 -5.26 -14.04 2.17
CA PRO A 40 -4.92 -14.61 0.88
C PRO A 40 -5.81 -15.80 0.55
N SER A 41 -6.16 -15.94 -0.73
CA SER A 41 -6.80 -17.16 -1.25
C SER A 41 -6.29 -17.50 -2.65
N ALA A 42 -6.51 -18.75 -3.06
CA ALA A 42 -6.18 -19.23 -4.40
C ALA A 42 -7.46 -19.40 -5.20
N TYR A 43 -7.41 -19.02 -6.48
CA TYR A 43 -8.55 -19.09 -7.36
C TYR A 43 -8.12 -19.40 -8.80
N ARG A 44 -8.96 -20.12 -9.52
CA ARG A 44 -8.85 -20.34 -10.96
C ARG A 44 -10.24 -20.36 -11.57
N GLY A 45 -10.53 -19.44 -12.46
CA GLY A 45 -11.83 -19.31 -13.11
C GLY A 45 -11.89 -18.14 -14.08
N THR A 46 -13.05 -17.60 -14.32
CA THR A 46 -13.30 -16.53 -15.29
C THR A 46 -13.34 -15.14 -14.62
N LEU A 47 -13.23 -14.10 -15.44
CA LEU A 47 -13.42 -12.71 -14.96
C LEU A 47 -14.87 -12.44 -14.53
N GLU A 48 -15.85 -13.12 -15.14
CA GLU A 48 -17.26 -13.02 -14.74
C GLU A 48 -17.46 -13.49 -13.30
N GLU A 49 -16.85 -14.62 -12.93
CA GLU A 49 -16.88 -15.12 -11.56
C GLU A 49 -16.16 -14.18 -10.59
N ILE A 50 -15.02 -13.61 -10.98
CA ILE A 50 -14.31 -12.59 -10.18
C ILE A 50 -15.18 -11.35 -9.95
N CYS A 51 -15.92 -10.88 -10.97
CA CYS A 51 -16.84 -9.75 -10.84
C CYS A 51 -18.06 -10.06 -9.96
N SER A 52 -18.35 -11.33 -9.74
CA SER A 52 -19.48 -11.80 -8.92
C SER A 52 -19.11 -12.03 -7.45
N LEU A 53 -17.85 -11.80 -7.06
CA LEU A 53 -17.38 -12.01 -5.68
C LEU A 53 -18.02 -11.02 -4.71
N ASP A 54 -18.28 -11.47 -3.48
CA ASP A 54 -18.78 -10.61 -2.39
C ASP A 54 -17.65 -9.78 -1.78
N LEU A 55 -17.39 -8.63 -2.37
CA LEU A 55 -16.34 -7.72 -1.90
C LEU A 55 -16.69 -7.00 -0.60
N ALA A 56 -17.98 -6.92 -0.25
CA ALA A 56 -18.42 -6.24 0.96
C ALA A 56 -18.13 -7.06 2.23
N ASN A 57 -18.45 -8.36 2.19
CA ASN A 57 -18.43 -9.20 3.38
C ASN A 57 -17.27 -10.19 3.42
N ASP A 58 -16.61 -10.46 2.27
CA ASP A 58 -15.53 -11.45 2.19
C ASP A 58 -14.16 -10.78 1.94
N PRO A 59 -13.28 -10.71 2.96
CA PRO A 59 -11.94 -10.16 2.79
C PRO A 59 -11.06 -10.98 1.83
N TYR A 60 -11.29 -12.30 1.70
CA TYR A 60 -10.54 -13.13 0.75
C TYR A 60 -10.87 -12.76 -0.69
N SER A 61 -12.12 -12.45 -0.97
CA SER A 61 -12.59 -11.99 -2.28
C SER A 61 -11.95 -10.65 -2.70
N ARG A 62 -11.73 -9.73 -1.76
CA ARG A 62 -11.13 -8.43 -2.07
C ARG A 62 -9.72 -8.54 -2.63
N GLY A 63 -8.87 -9.36 -1.99
CA GLY A 63 -7.49 -9.58 -2.47
C GLY A 63 -7.45 -10.18 -3.88
N LEU A 64 -8.30 -11.18 -4.15
CA LEU A 64 -8.44 -11.80 -5.47
C LEU A 64 -8.90 -10.81 -6.53
N PHE A 65 -9.97 -10.07 -6.23
CA PHE A 65 -10.54 -9.08 -7.13
C PHE A 65 -9.52 -8.02 -7.51
N ILE A 66 -8.80 -7.44 -6.54
CA ILE A 66 -7.82 -6.39 -6.80
C ILE A 66 -6.63 -6.91 -7.60
N ALA A 67 -6.10 -8.09 -7.28
CA ALA A 67 -5.03 -8.68 -8.07
C ALA A 67 -5.47 -8.95 -9.52
N ALA A 68 -6.69 -9.48 -9.73
CA ALA A 68 -7.25 -9.72 -11.05
C ALA A 68 -7.49 -8.39 -11.80
N LEU A 69 -8.03 -7.37 -11.13
CA LEU A 69 -8.23 -6.04 -11.71
C LEU A 69 -6.90 -5.45 -12.21
N ASN A 70 -5.85 -5.49 -11.38
CA ASN A 70 -4.51 -5.01 -11.75
C ASN A 70 -3.98 -5.77 -12.97
N ALA A 71 -4.16 -7.10 -13.05
CA ALA A 71 -3.75 -7.88 -14.22
C ALA A 71 -4.51 -7.47 -15.49
N VAL A 72 -5.83 -7.27 -15.39
CA VAL A 72 -6.66 -6.80 -16.52
C VAL A 72 -6.26 -5.38 -16.94
N MET A 73 -6.08 -4.46 -16.02
CA MET A 73 -5.69 -3.08 -16.31
C MET A 73 -4.31 -3.04 -16.99
N LYS A 74 -3.38 -3.91 -16.57
CA LYS A 74 -2.09 -4.09 -17.22
C LYS A 74 -2.25 -4.62 -18.66
N HIS A 75 -3.09 -5.64 -18.85
CA HIS A 75 -3.37 -6.18 -20.18
C HIS A 75 -3.94 -5.12 -21.12
N LEU A 76 -4.81 -4.26 -20.62
CA LEU A 76 -5.43 -3.17 -21.38
C LEU A 76 -4.51 -1.93 -21.58
N GLY A 77 -3.28 -1.95 -21.06
CA GLY A 77 -2.36 -0.82 -21.11
C GLY A 77 -2.83 0.40 -20.31
N ARG A 78 -3.63 0.17 -19.26
CA ARG A 78 -4.19 1.22 -18.38
C ARG A 78 -3.45 1.38 -17.05
N ALA A 79 -2.60 0.41 -16.72
CA ALA A 79 -1.73 0.45 -15.53
C ALA A 79 -0.38 -0.18 -15.86
N ASP A 80 0.69 0.32 -15.26
CA ASP A 80 2.06 -0.16 -15.49
C ASP A 80 2.67 -0.86 -14.28
N CYS A 81 2.58 -0.30 -13.11
CA CYS A 81 3.25 -0.77 -11.88
C CYS A 81 2.44 -1.83 -11.11
N THR A 82 1.86 -2.81 -11.83
CA THR A 82 0.97 -3.84 -11.27
C THR A 82 1.69 -4.97 -10.54
N VAL A 83 3.03 -4.98 -10.56
CA VAL A 83 3.89 -5.94 -9.89
C VAL A 83 4.86 -5.21 -8.97
N HIS A 84 5.04 -5.74 -7.75
CA HIS A 84 5.90 -5.14 -6.74
C HIS A 84 7.34 -4.95 -7.24
N CYS A 85 7.92 -3.81 -6.97
CA CYS A 85 9.31 -3.52 -7.26
C CYS A 85 10.23 -4.41 -6.40
N ARG A 86 11.38 -4.79 -6.98
CA ARG A 86 12.35 -5.72 -6.37
C ARG A 86 13.68 -5.02 -6.13
N ASN A 87 14.54 -5.68 -5.37
CA ASN A 87 15.91 -5.25 -5.06
C ASN A 87 15.92 -3.87 -4.39
N GLU A 88 16.56 -2.88 -5.01
CA GLU A 88 16.61 -1.49 -4.55
C GLU A 88 15.43 -0.63 -5.10
N GLY A 89 14.49 -1.25 -5.80
CA GLY A 89 13.32 -0.57 -6.36
C GLY A 89 12.48 0.18 -5.33
N PRO A 90 12.23 -0.35 -4.11
CA PRO A 90 11.49 0.38 -3.09
C PRO A 90 12.16 1.70 -2.66
N GLU A 91 13.49 1.73 -2.59
CA GLU A 91 14.28 2.93 -2.28
C GLU A 91 14.19 3.96 -3.42
N SER A 92 14.34 3.50 -4.67
CA SER A 92 14.19 4.37 -5.85
C SER A 92 12.78 4.94 -5.93
N CYS A 93 11.77 4.11 -5.75
CA CYS A 93 10.37 4.51 -5.75
C CYS A 93 10.08 5.56 -4.65
N ALA A 94 10.64 5.38 -3.45
CA ALA A 94 10.48 6.36 -2.37
C ALA A 94 11.11 7.72 -2.71
N MET A 95 12.27 7.74 -3.35
CA MET A 95 12.90 8.98 -3.83
C MET A 95 12.06 9.65 -4.93
N ASP A 96 11.48 8.89 -5.84
CA ASP A 96 10.60 9.41 -6.89
C ASP A 96 9.33 10.03 -6.29
N VAL A 97 8.76 9.43 -5.25
CA VAL A 97 7.60 10.01 -4.53
C VAL A 97 7.98 11.32 -3.84
N VAL A 98 9.14 11.39 -3.17
CA VAL A 98 9.62 12.63 -2.54
C VAL A 98 9.78 13.73 -3.58
N ARG A 99 10.39 13.42 -4.74
CA ARG A 99 10.53 14.37 -5.85
C ARG A 99 9.15 14.84 -6.35
N TYR A 100 8.24 13.92 -6.61
CA TYR A 100 6.88 14.23 -7.05
C TYR A 100 6.15 15.16 -6.08
N ILE A 101 6.24 14.89 -4.77
CA ILE A 101 5.64 15.73 -3.73
C ILE A 101 6.26 17.14 -3.76
N SER A 102 7.58 17.24 -3.83
CA SER A 102 8.28 18.54 -3.88
C SER A 102 7.84 19.37 -5.08
N GLU A 103 7.69 18.74 -6.24
CA GLU A 103 7.33 19.42 -7.50
C GLU A 103 5.87 19.88 -7.53
N HIS A 104 4.92 19.11 -6.94
CA HIS A 104 3.49 19.35 -7.08
C HIS A 104 2.82 19.91 -5.83
N TYR A 105 3.38 19.66 -4.65
CA TYR A 105 2.79 20.06 -3.35
C TYR A 105 3.71 20.92 -2.49
N GLY A 106 4.97 21.13 -2.89
CA GLY A 106 5.94 21.90 -2.14
C GLY A 106 6.38 21.21 -0.86
N ARG A 107 6.10 21.80 0.30
CA ARG A 107 6.47 21.25 1.63
C ARG A 107 5.26 21.01 2.51
N PRO A 108 4.39 20.04 2.16
CA PRO A 108 3.21 19.72 2.95
C PRO A 108 3.57 19.00 4.25
N ALA A 109 2.72 19.16 5.28
CA ALA A 109 2.66 18.21 6.39
C ALA A 109 2.01 16.91 5.91
N ILE A 110 2.64 15.77 6.18
CA ILE A 110 2.25 14.47 5.59
C ILE A 110 1.73 13.51 6.64
N ALA A 111 0.57 12.89 6.37
CA ALA A 111 0.14 11.67 7.04
C ALA A 111 0.46 10.45 6.19
N LEU A 112 1.28 9.54 6.70
CA LEU A 112 1.58 8.25 6.07
C LEU A 112 0.71 7.17 6.70
N ILE A 113 -0.20 6.61 5.93
CA ILE A 113 -1.09 5.51 6.31
C ILE A 113 -0.54 4.20 5.75
N GLY A 114 -0.11 3.32 6.66
CA GLY A 114 0.68 2.12 6.35
C GLY A 114 2.18 2.37 6.41
N TYR A 115 2.89 1.54 7.18
CA TYR A 115 4.34 1.66 7.32
C TYR A 115 5.06 0.98 6.16
N GLN A 116 5.72 1.79 5.34
CA GLN A 116 6.66 1.31 4.33
C GLN A 116 8.03 1.93 4.65
N PRO A 117 9.04 1.12 5.03
CA PRO A 117 10.30 1.61 5.59
C PRO A 117 11.06 2.60 4.70
N ALA A 118 11.23 2.28 3.42
CA ALA A 118 11.93 3.16 2.49
C ALA A 118 11.20 4.49 2.30
N MET A 119 9.86 4.43 2.20
CA MET A 119 9.01 5.62 2.07
C MET A 119 9.15 6.53 3.30
N LEU A 120 8.94 5.97 4.50
CA LEU A 120 9.05 6.75 5.73
C LEU A 120 10.44 7.34 5.91
N GLU A 121 11.50 6.58 5.59
CA GLU A 121 12.88 7.04 5.69
C GLU A 121 13.15 8.27 4.81
N GLN A 122 12.70 8.26 3.57
CA GLN A 122 12.95 9.39 2.66
C GLN A 122 12.06 10.59 3.00
N LEU A 123 10.79 10.36 3.30
CA LEU A 123 9.87 11.42 3.69
C LEU A 123 10.31 12.14 4.97
N ALA A 124 10.77 11.41 5.99
CA ALA A 124 11.18 11.98 7.26
C ALA A 124 12.44 12.86 7.18
N LYS A 125 13.20 12.79 6.09
CA LYS A 125 14.36 13.68 5.84
C LYS A 125 13.92 15.07 5.38
N GLU A 126 12.79 15.15 4.68
CA GLU A 126 12.41 16.36 3.94
C GLU A 126 11.13 17.01 4.48
N TYR A 127 10.26 16.26 5.18
CA TYR A 127 8.91 16.68 5.55
C TYR A 127 8.60 16.45 7.03
N ASP A 128 7.62 17.20 7.55
CA ASP A 128 6.95 16.86 8.80
C ASP A 128 6.00 15.70 8.54
N VAL A 129 6.36 14.51 9.06
CA VAL A 129 5.63 13.27 8.81
C VAL A 129 5.09 12.69 10.08
N ARG A 130 3.81 12.32 10.07
CA ARG A 130 3.16 11.46 11.05
C ARG A 130 2.73 10.17 10.37
N ALA A 131 2.86 9.03 11.07
CA ALA A 131 2.58 7.72 10.48
C ALA A 131 1.66 6.89 11.37
N ALA A 132 0.76 6.13 10.76
CA ALA A 132 -0.05 5.11 11.42
C ALA A 132 0.07 3.77 10.69
N ASP A 133 0.00 2.68 11.44
CA ASP A 133 0.08 1.32 10.90
C ASP A 133 -0.86 0.38 11.66
N LEU A 134 -1.27 -0.73 11.02
CA LEU A 134 -2.12 -1.76 11.63
C LEU A 134 -1.32 -2.84 12.36
N SER A 135 -0.04 -3.02 12.01
CA SER A 135 0.79 -4.09 12.54
C SER A 135 1.23 -3.79 13.99
N PRO A 136 0.90 -4.66 14.96
CA PRO A 136 1.40 -4.53 16.34
C PRO A 136 2.94 -4.51 16.43
N ALA A 137 3.62 -5.07 15.44
CA ALA A 137 5.08 -5.06 15.38
C ALA A 137 5.65 -3.65 15.11
N ASN A 138 4.86 -2.76 14.52
CA ASN A 138 5.26 -1.39 14.18
C ASN A 138 4.73 -0.34 15.18
N ILE A 139 3.52 -0.56 15.68
CA ILE A 139 2.82 0.38 16.58
C ILE A 139 3.64 0.69 17.83
N GLY A 140 3.71 1.97 18.20
CA GLY A 140 4.44 2.48 19.35
C GLY A 140 5.97 2.55 19.15
N ARG A 141 6.48 2.11 18.00
CA ARG A 141 7.91 2.19 17.70
C ARG A 141 8.25 3.51 17.01
N LYS A 142 9.42 4.03 17.33
CA LYS A 142 9.98 5.18 16.64
C LYS A 142 10.90 4.70 15.51
N ARG A 143 10.61 5.13 14.28
CA ARG A 143 11.37 4.81 13.07
C ARG A 143 11.75 6.08 12.33
N PHE A 144 13.02 6.25 12.02
CA PHE A 144 13.53 7.46 11.33
C PHE A 144 13.10 8.78 11.99
N GLY A 145 12.99 8.78 13.33
CA GLY A 145 12.53 9.94 14.08
C GLY A 145 11.01 10.06 14.25
N VAL A 146 10.20 9.29 13.52
CA VAL A 146 8.74 9.32 13.53
C VAL A 146 8.17 8.21 14.41
N LEU A 147 7.20 8.55 15.28
CA LEU A 147 6.42 7.58 16.05
C LEU A 147 5.36 6.97 15.14
N ILE A 148 5.27 5.64 15.12
CA ILE A 148 4.20 4.93 14.40
C ILE A 148 3.02 4.78 15.34
N GLU A 149 1.93 5.47 15.02
CA GLU A 149 0.70 5.49 15.81
C GLU A 149 -0.19 4.26 15.50
N ASP A 150 -1.14 3.98 16.40
CA ASP A 150 -2.03 2.81 16.26
C ASP A 150 -3.15 3.09 15.25
N GLY A 151 -2.96 2.59 14.04
CA GLY A 151 -3.92 2.70 12.93
C GLY A 151 -5.16 1.83 13.07
N ARG A 152 -5.19 0.89 14.03
CA ARG A 152 -6.37 0.06 14.33
C ARG A 152 -7.47 0.87 15.04
N ILE A 153 -7.11 2.05 15.55
CA ILE A 153 -8.04 3.02 16.13
C ILE A 153 -8.39 4.03 15.03
N PRO A 154 -9.60 4.00 14.46
CA PRO A 154 -9.97 4.86 13.32
C PRO A 154 -9.78 6.35 13.62
N GLU A 155 -10.07 6.79 14.85
CA GLU A 155 -9.92 8.18 15.28
C GLU A 155 -8.47 8.66 15.20
N THR A 156 -7.49 7.77 15.45
CA THR A 156 -6.06 8.07 15.34
C THR A 156 -5.72 8.40 13.89
N SER A 157 -6.00 7.48 12.97
CA SER A 157 -5.71 7.65 11.54
C SER A 157 -6.46 8.86 10.96
N GLN A 158 -7.72 9.04 11.30
CA GLN A 158 -8.51 10.20 10.87
C GLN A 158 -7.97 11.52 11.44
N SER A 159 -7.48 11.52 12.70
CA SER A 159 -6.85 12.71 13.30
C SER A 159 -5.57 13.09 12.57
N LEU A 160 -4.75 12.09 12.17
CA LEU A 160 -3.57 12.32 11.34
C LEU A 160 -3.98 12.95 10.00
N CYS A 161 -4.94 12.35 9.32
CA CYS A 161 -5.41 12.83 8.03
C CYS A 161 -5.99 14.26 8.13
N ARG A 162 -6.75 14.59 9.18
CA ARG A 162 -7.28 15.96 9.36
C ARG A 162 -6.19 17.03 9.45
N LYS A 163 -5.08 16.71 10.13
CA LYS A 163 -3.99 17.65 10.41
C LYS A 163 -2.96 17.76 9.28
N ALA A 164 -2.93 16.81 8.38
CA ALA A 164 -2.00 16.78 7.26
C ALA A 164 -2.53 17.61 6.08
N ASP A 165 -1.62 18.17 5.31
CA ASP A 165 -1.91 18.80 4.01
C ASP A 165 -2.03 17.74 2.91
N LEU A 166 -1.25 16.67 3.03
CA LEU A 166 -1.20 15.53 2.10
C LEU A 166 -1.26 14.21 2.86
N VAL A 167 -2.05 13.27 2.36
CA VAL A 167 -2.16 11.91 2.91
C VAL A 167 -1.58 10.93 1.89
N LEU A 168 -0.54 10.22 2.28
CA LEU A 168 -0.04 9.06 1.54
C LEU A 168 -0.67 7.80 2.13
N CYS A 169 -1.52 7.14 1.36
CA CYS A 169 -2.30 6.00 1.82
C CYS A 169 -1.90 4.74 1.06
N THR A 170 -1.59 3.66 1.80
CA THR A 170 -1.30 2.38 1.14
C THR A 170 -2.52 1.80 0.43
N GLY A 171 -2.33 1.28 -0.77
CA GLY A 171 -3.37 0.56 -1.51
C GLY A 171 -3.94 -0.65 -0.77
N SER A 172 -3.21 -1.23 0.20
CA SER A 172 -3.68 -2.36 1.02
C SER A 172 -4.95 -2.05 1.81
N THR A 173 -5.26 -0.75 2.04
CA THR A 173 -6.52 -0.31 2.68
C THR A 173 -7.77 -0.76 1.92
N VAL A 174 -7.68 -0.98 0.61
CA VAL A 174 -8.78 -1.52 -0.19
C VAL A 174 -9.01 -2.99 0.13
N CYS A 175 -7.95 -3.79 0.24
CA CYS A 175 -8.06 -5.21 0.53
C CYS A 175 -8.58 -5.50 1.95
N ASN A 176 -8.11 -4.73 2.95
CA ASN A 176 -8.56 -4.90 4.34
C ASN A 176 -9.86 -4.13 4.67
N GLY A 177 -10.39 -3.35 3.73
CA GLY A 177 -11.64 -2.60 3.86
C GLY A 177 -11.53 -1.27 4.62
N SER A 178 -10.37 -0.90 5.16
CA SER A 178 -10.22 0.36 5.91
C SER A 178 -10.25 1.61 5.04
N ILE A 179 -10.23 1.47 3.72
CA ILE A 179 -10.30 2.59 2.77
C ILE A 179 -11.47 3.53 3.05
N VAL A 180 -12.59 3.00 3.56
CA VAL A 180 -13.81 3.78 3.87
C VAL A 180 -13.54 4.88 4.90
N ASP A 181 -12.60 4.67 5.83
CA ASP A 181 -12.23 5.64 6.86
C ASP A 181 -11.48 6.84 6.29
N PHE A 182 -10.92 6.70 5.09
CA PHE A 182 -10.12 7.71 4.41
C PHE A 182 -10.89 8.47 3.31
N LEU A 183 -12.04 7.98 2.86
CA LEU A 183 -12.85 8.64 1.82
C LEU A 183 -13.20 10.12 2.12
N PRO A 184 -13.42 10.55 3.39
CA PRO A 184 -13.62 11.96 3.71
C PRO A 184 -12.44 12.87 3.36
N PHE A 185 -11.26 12.32 3.12
CA PHE A 185 -10.02 13.04 2.81
C PHE A 185 -9.58 12.89 1.35
N LYS A 186 -10.42 12.36 0.48
CA LYS A 186 -10.12 11.98 -0.92
C LYS A 186 -9.39 13.06 -1.72
N ASP A 187 -9.67 14.34 -1.47
CA ASP A 187 -9.13 15.46 -2.23
C ASP A 187 -7.65 15.74 -1.92
N LYS A 188 -7.09 15.10 -0.90
CA LYS A 188 -5.68 15.21 -0.49
C LYS A 188 -4.99 13.86 -0.29
N ILE A 189 -5.56 12.78 -0.86
CA ILE A 189 -4.95 11.45 -0.80
C ILE A 189 -4.17 11.17 -2.08
N LEU A 190 -2.94 10.71 -1.91
CA LEU A 190 -2.20 9.97 -2.91
C LEU A 190 -2.06 8.51 -2.44
N PHE A 191 -2.52 7.59 -3.26
CA PHE A 191 -2.30 6.18 -2.99
C PHE A 191 -0.91 5.75 -3.44
N TYR A 192 -0.31 4.85 -2.68
CA TYR A 192 0.97 4.24 -3.04
C TYR A 192 0.93 2.72 -2.89
N GLY A 193 1.88 2.06 -3.55
CA GLY A 193 2.04 0.61 -3.54
C GLY A 193 1.27 -0.10 -4.64
N THR A 194 1.68 -1.32 -4.92
CA THR A 194 1.24 -2.14 -6.05
C THR A 194 -0.25 -2.50 -6.02
N THR A 195 -0.88 -2.49 -4.85
CA THR A 195 -2.28 -2.90 -4.69
C THR A 195 -3.24 -1.97 -5.42
N LEU A 196 -2.91 -0.70 -5.55
CA LEU A 196 -3.63 0.28 -6.39
C LEU A 196 -2.67 0.82 -7.46
N ALA A 197 -2.40 0.01 -8.44
CA ALA A 197 -1.52 0.32 -9.57
C ALA A 197 -2.23 1.16 -10.64
#